data_3aadf9f316ab683965919608bf40eea3
#
_entry.id   3aadf9f316ab683965919608bf40eea3
#
_cell.length_a   1.000
_cell.length_b   1.000
_cell.length_c   1.000
_cell.angle_alpha   90.00
_cell.angle_beta   90.00
_cell.angle_gamma   90.00
#
_symmetry.space_group_name_H-M   'P 1'
#
loop_
_entity.id
_entity.type
_entity.pdbx_description
1 polymer ?
#
loop_
_entity_poly.entity_id
_entity_poly.type
_entity_poly.pdbx_seq_one_letter_code
_entity_poly.pdbx_strand_id
1 'polypeptide(L)'
;MKKSKIHFILYVVCMSALLGSFAQNIYTPILPMIQGSFHTSLYLVNVTVSLFTFVLAIMQLIYGPLIDTRGRKSVLIPSLIISTIGSIGCAFSANIYVFLFFRAVQAIGIAAIPVVAATIIGDLFEGKERGEAMSLYQMLLALAPAIGPLIGGYLGSINGHVSVFLFLSILGILLLTINISLLPETKPTVSKQPQAKKNYWFILKNKTGFSITLIGFIQFCIYFCFLVFLPSILTNSFHLTASEIGLMFVPMSLSIMLGSYCYKFLQKRLTTKQALFITSFFNIICVTLFSFTYNINITFIIIVTSLYGFSMGLSMPTHTTLLTEEFVQERATAIGMYNFIRYLGMGTGPLIGGFLLFNQKYFWIFFLGAIMFLLVILYAMKMLRFHAVQKVK
;
A
#
# COMPACT_ATOMS: atom_id res chain seq x y z
N MET A 1 31.45 -9.20 -7.49
CA MET A 1 30.58 -10.40 -7.42
C MET A 1 30.26 -10.90 -8.82
N LYS A 2 30.11 -12.25 -9.02
CA LYS A 2 29.68 -12.79 -10.33
C LYS A 2 28.28 -12.28 -10.66
N LYS A 3 27.98 -11.93 -11.92
CA LYS A 3 26.71 -11.34 -12.39
C LYS A 3 25.49 -12.20 -11.99
N SER A 4 25.63 -13.53 -12.08
CA SER A 4 24.62 -14.50 -11.65
C SER A 4 24.24 -14.37 -10.14
N LYS A 5 25.21 -14.12 -9.26
CA LYS A 5 24.97 -13.95 -7.83
C LYS A 5 24.20 -12.66 -7.52
N ILE A 6 24.47 -11.59 -8.27
CA ILE A 6 23.76 -10.29 -8.12
C ILE A 6 22.30 -10.43 -8.49
N HIS A 7 21.97 -11.10 -9.60
CA HIS A 7 20.57 -11.34 -10.00
C HIS A 7 19.84 -12.25 -9.01
N PHE A 8 20.52 -13.24 -8.45
CA PHE A 8 19.91 -14.08 -7.41
C PHE A 8 19.55 -13.26 -6.15
N ILE A 9 20.44 -12.37 -5.70
CA ILE A 9 20.15 -11.45 -4.58
C ILE A 9 18.95 -10.55 -4.90
N LEU A 10 18.84 -10.07 -6.15
CA LEU A 10 17.67 -9.28 -6.59
C LEU A 10 16.37 -10.04 -6.35
N TYR A 11 16.27 -11.30 -6.77
CA TYR A 11 15.05 -12.09 -6.54
C TYR A 11 14.76 -12.30 -5.05
N VAL A 12 15.78 -12.58 -4.24
CA VAL A 12 15.62 -12.80 -2.80
C VAL A 12 15.09 -11.55 -2.11
N VAL A 13 15.63 -10.35 -2.40
CA VAL A 13 15.14 -9.11 -1.79
C VAL A 13 13.77 -8.69 -2.31
N CYS A 14 13.47 -8.95 -3.59
CA CYS A 14 12.16 -8.73 -4.16
C CYS A 14 11.10 -9.63 -3.53
N MET A 15 11.41 -10.91 -3.30
CA MET A 15 10.52 -11.85 -2.60
C MET A 15 10.32 -11.46 -1.13
N SER A 16 11.36 -10.96 -0.47
CA SER A 16 11.22 -10.41 0.88
C SER A 16 10.28 -9.20 0.91
N ALA A 17 10.37 -8.30 -0.06
CA ALA A 17 9.47 -7.16 -0.17
C ALA A 17 8.02 -7.58 -0.50
N LEU A 18 7.84 -8.62 -1.32
CA LEU A 18 6.53 -9.20 -1.61
C LEU A 18 5.86 -9.76 -0.34
N LEU A 19 6.62 -10.41 0.57
CA LEU A 19 6.11 -10.83 1.88
C LEU A 19 5.51 -9.64 2.66
N GLY A 20 6.18 -8.48 2.63
CA GLY A 20 5.67 -7.26 3.25
C GLY A 20 4.33 -6.81 2.68
N SER A 21 4.21 -6.81 1.36
CA SER A 21 2.95 -6.49 0.68
C SER A 21 1.87 -7.55 0.92
N PHE A 22 2.20 -8.84 1.00
CA PHE A 22 1.26 -9.88 1.38
C PHE A 22 0.75 -9.69 2.80
N ALA A 23 1.61 -9.44 3.78
CA ALA A 23 1.20 -9.20 5.17
C ALA A 23 0.18 -8.07 5.32
N GLN A 24 0.18 -7.11 4.40
CA GLN A 24 -0.77 -5.99 4.36
C GLN A 24 -2.12 -6.37 3.72
N ASN A 25 -2.14 -7.23 2.71
CA ASN A 25 -3.32 -7.42 1.85
C ASN A 25 -3.99 -8.79 1.99
N ILE A 26 -3.24 -9.84 2.36
CA ILE A 26 -3.69 -11.24 2.31
C ILE A 26 -4.90 -11.55 3.21
N TYR A 27 -5.03 -10.86 4.34
CA TYR A 27 -6.08 -11.15 5.32
C TYR A 27 -7.35 -10.33 5.14
N THR A 28 -7.40 -9.42 4.15
CA THR A 28 -8.57 -8.56 3.93
C THR A 28 -9.87 -9.33 3.67
N PRO A 29 -9.91 -10.40 2.89
CA PRO A 29 -11.17 -11.14 2.65
C PRO A 29 -11.67 -11.91 3.88
N ILE A 30 -10.80 -12.16 4.87
CA ILE A 30 -11.18 -12.89 6.09
C ILE A 30 -11.51 -11.98 7.28
N LEU A 31 -11.57 -10.66 7.09
CA LEU A 31 -11.93 -9.72 8.17
C LEU A 31 -13.27 -10.06 8.85
N PRO A 32 -14.34 -10.46 8.13
CA PRO A 32 -15.58 -10.91 8.76
C PRO A 32 -15.39 -12.17 9.60
N MET A 33 -14.54 -13.11 9.16
CA MET A 33 -14.24 -14.34 9.92
C MET A 33 -13.45 -14.02 11.20
N ILE A 34 -12.54 -13.06 11.18
CA ILE A 34 -11.81 -12.55 12.37
C ILE A 34 -12.81 -11.99 13.39
N GLN A 35 -13.80 -11.24 12.92
CA GLN A 35 -14.88 -10.73 13.78
C GLN A 35 -15.61 -11.87 14.50
N GLY A 36 -16.00 -12.91 13.76
CA GLY A 36 -16.66 -14.10 14.32
C GLY A 36 -15.77 -14.91 15.27
N SER A 37 -14.51 -15.16 14.87
CA SER A 37 -13.56 -15.98 15.65
C SER A 37 -13.22 -15.37 17.00
N PHE A 38 -13.14 -14.04 17.10
CA PHE A 38 -12.83 -13.35 18.36
C PHE A 38 -14.08 -12.78 19.06
N HIS A 39 -15.29 -13.04 18.56
CA HIS A 39 -16.56 -12.51 19.10
C HIS A 39 -16.47 -11.00 19.39
N THR A 40 -15.96 -10.23 18.42
CA THR A 40 -15.62 -8.83 18.60
C THR A 40 -16.42 -7.90 17.66
N SER A 41 -16.30 -6.59 17.86
CA SER A 41 -16.93 -5.61 16.99
C SER A 41 -16.17 -5.44 15.68
N LEU A 42 -16.88 -5.10 14.61
CA LEU A 42 -16.28 -4.74 13.32
C LEU A 42 -15.28 -3.57 13.47
N TYR A 43 -15.55 -2.66 14.41
CA TYR A 43 -14.64 -1.56 14.72
C TYR A 43 -13.25 -2.06 15.14
N LEU A 44 -13.17 -3.00 16.10
CA LEU A 44 -11.90 -3.56 16.55
C LEU A 44 -11.19 -4.36 15.45
N VAL A 45 -11.94 -5.03 14.56
CA VAL A 45 -11.36 -5.67 13.37
C VAL A 45 -10.74 -4.62 12.45
N ASN A 46 -11.40 -3.50 12.21
CA ASN A 46 -10.87 -2.41 11.38
C ASN A 46 -9.63 -1.76 12.02
N VAL A 47 -9.58 -1.69 13.36
CA VAL A 47 -8.40 -1.23 14.10
C VAL A 47 -7.19 -2.11 13.79
N THR A 48 -7.34 -3.41 13.51
CA THR A 48 -6.20 -4.29 13.16
C THR A 48 -5.51 -3.85 11.86
N VAL A 49 -6.26 -3.36 10.89
CA VAL A 49 -5.75 -2.80 9.61
C VAL A 49 -5.08 -1.46 9.85
N SER A 50 -5.78 -0.59 10.58
CA SER A 50 -5.33 0.78 10.84
C SER A 50 -4.07 0.83 11.68
N LEU A 51 -4.02 0.05 12.77
CA LEU A 51 -2.85 -0.06 13.63
C LEU A 51 -1.62 -0.53 12.85
N PHE A 52 -1.79 -1.57 12.02
CA PHE A 52 -0.71 -2.07 11.18
C PHE A 52 -0.16 -0.97 10.25
N THR A 53 -1.02 -0.23 9.57
CA THR A 53 -0.61 0.81 8.63
C THR A 53 -0.03 2.05 9.31
N PHE A 54 -0.53 2.42 10.51
CA PHE A 54 0.07 3.51 11.30
C PHE A 54 1.46 3.16 11.78
N VAL A 55 1.65 1.94 12.29
CA VAL A 55 2.97 1.47 12.70
C VAL A 55 3.92 1.43 11.50
N LEU A 56 3.46 0.95 10.32
CA LEU A 56 4.22 1.01 9.08
C LEU A 56 4.67 2.44 8.76
N ALA A 57 3.75 3.41 8.81
CA ALA A 57 4.05 4.80 8.50
C ALA A 57 5.15 5.36 9.41
N ILE A 58 4.99 5.20 10.72
CA ILE A 58 5.96 5.71 11.71
C ILE A 58 7.32 5.03 11.53
N MET A 59 7.33 3.71 11.40
CA MET A 59 8.57 2.94 11.29
C MET A 59 9.34 3.22 10.01
N GLN A 60 8.70 3.60 8.91
CA GLN A 60 9.41 4.01 7.69
C GLN A 60 10.31 5.25 7.89
N LEU A 61 9.89 6.19 8.73
CA LEU A 61 10.73 7.35 9.08
C LEU A 61 11.97 6.94 9.89
N ILE A 62 11.85 5.90 10.71
CA ILE A 62 12.92 5.39 11.57
C ILE A 62 13.90 4.52 10.78
N TYR A 63 13.39 3.65 9.91
CA TYR A 63 14.23 2.69 9.19
C TYR A 63 15.13 3.32 8.13
N GLY A 64 14.76 4.44 7.51
CA GLY A 64 15.62 5.12 6.55
C GLY A 64 17.02 5.41 7.12
N PRO A 65 17.15 6.25 8.18
CA PRO A 65 18.44 6.50 8.83
C PRO A 65 19.11 5.26 9.43
N LEU A 66 18.32 4.30 9.95
CA LEU A 66 18.85 3.08 10.55
C LEU A 66 19.55 2.19 9.53
N ILE A 67 18.99 2.06 8.32
CA ILE A 67 19.56 1.32 7.19
C ILE A 67 20.88 1.97 6.72
N ASP A 68 20.90 3.29 6.66
CA ASP A 68 22.09 4.04 6.24
C ASP A 68 23.23 3.91 7.26
N THR A 69 22.92 3.86 8.55
CA THR A 69 23.93 3.80 9.63
C THR A 69 24.39 2.38 9.95
N ARG A 70 23.47 1.43 10.11
CA ARG A 70 23.79 0.05 10.55
C ARG A 70 24.05 -0.92 9.43
N GLY A 71 23.64 -0.61 8.19
CA GLY A 71 23.77 -1.49 7.04
C GLY A 71 22.46 -2.21 6.70
N ARG A 72 22.45 -2.81 5.50
CA ARG A 72 21.22 -3.35 4.88
C ARG A 72 20.85 -4.70 5.50
N LYS A 73 21.81 -5.63 5.52
CA LYS A 73 21.62 -6.96 6.12
C LYS A 73 21.34 -6.87 7.62
N SER A 74 22.09 -6.00 8.31
CA SER A 74 21.97 -5.80 9.77
C SER A 74 20.62 -5.27 10.20
N VAL A 75 19.84 -4.64 9.30
CA VAL A 75 18.47 -4.19 9.56
C VAL A 75 17.45 -5.21 9.05
N LEU A 76 17.69 -5.82 7.87
CA LEU A 76 16.75 -6.77 7.26
C LEU A 76 16.52 -8.01 8.12
N ILE A 77 17.60 -8.62 8.64
CA ILE A 77 17.49 -9.87 9.41
C ILE A 77 16.66 -9.70 10.69
N PRO A 78 16.94 -8.74 11.60
CA PRO A 78 16.06 -8.50 12.74
C PRO A 78 14.63 -8.18 12.34
N SER A 79 14.42 -7.44 11.26
CA SER A 79 13.09 -7.07 10.79
C SER A 79 12.30 -8.29 10.30
N LEU A 80 12.93 -9.23 9.59
CA LEU A 80 12.31 -10.51 9.22
C LEU A 80 11.98 -11.36 10.46
N ILE A 81 12.86 -11.39 11.46
CA ILE A 81 12.60 -12.09 12.74
C ILE A 81 11.37 -11.49 13.43
N ILE A 82 11.34 -10.17 13.60
CA ILE A 82 10.24 -9.47 14.28
C ILE A 82 8.92 -9.69 13.53
N SER A 83 8.92 -9.59 12.19
CA SER A 83 7.72 -9.82 11.39
C SER A 83 7.22 -11.26 11.45
N THR A 84 8.13 -12.23 11.50
CA THR A 84 7.80 -13.65 11.62
C THR A 84 7.22 -13.96 13.00
N ILE A 85 7.81 -13.45 14.08
CA ILE A 85 7.27 -13.55 15.45
C ILE A 85 5.87 -12.92 15.51
N GLY A 86 5.69 -11.73 14.91
CA GLY A 86 4.39 -11.09 14.83
C GLY A 86 3.36 -11.94 14.08
N SER A 87 3.75 -12.59 12.98
CA SER A 87 2.86 -13.49 12.21
C SER A 87 2.49 -14.74 13.03
N ILE A 88 3.44 -15.38 13.69
CA ILE A 88 3.19 -16.52 14.58
C ILE A 88 2.24 -16.11 15.71
N GLY A 89 2.50 -14.96 16.35
CA GLY A 89 1.65 -14.44 17.40
C GLY A 89 0.22 -14.15 16.94
N CYS A 90 0.03 -13.62 15.73
CA CYS A 90 -1.30 -13.43 15.14
C CYS A 90 -2.03 -14.76 14.90
N ALA A 91 -1.31 -15.80 14.45
CA ALA A 91 -1.90 -17.13 14.20
C ALA A 91 -2.45 -17.76 15.48
N PHE A 92 -1.75 -17.60 16.60
CA PHE A 92 -2.10 -18.23 17.89
C PHE A 92 -2.71 -17.26 18.92
N SER A 93 -3.21 -16.12 18.47
CA SER A 93 -3.87 -15.16 19.35
C SER A 93 -5.17 -15.69 19.92
N ALA A 94 -5.33 -15.63 21.25
CA ALA A 94 -6.52 -16.08 21.95
C ALA A 94 -7.68 -15.06 21.93
N ASN A 95 -7.39 -13.79 21.68
CA ASN A 95 -8.38 -12.71 21.64
C ASN A 95 -7.89 -11.55 20.75
N ILE A 96 -8.80 -10.63 20.45
CA ILE A 96 -8.54 -9.51 19.53
C ILE A 96 -7.43 -8.57 20.03
N TYR A 97 -7.24 -8.39 21.34
CA TYR A 97 -6.23 -7.47 21.87
C TYR A 97 -4.81 -8.05 21.72
N VAL A 98 -4.65 -9.36 21.95
CA VAL A 98 -3.40 -10.09 21.69
C VAL A 98 -3.11 -10.08 20.19
N PHE A 99 -4.13 -10.26 19.35
CA PHE A 99 -4.01 -10.17 17.90
C PHE A 99 -3.53 -8.77 17.49
N LEU A 100 -4.14 -7.69 18.00
CA LEU A 100 -3.72 -6.30 17.75
C LEU A 100 -2.26 -6.05 18.15
N PHE A 101 -1.85 -6.55 19.31
CA PHE A 101 -0.46 -6.44 19.75
C PHE A 101 0.51 -7.09 18.74
N PHE A 102 0.23 -8.33 18.35
CA PHE A 102 1.09 -9.03 17.38
C PHE A 102 1.00 -8.43 15.96
N ARG A 103 -0.11 -7.83 15.58
CA ARG A 103 -0.22 -7.03 14.34
C ARG A 103 0.70 -5.82 14.37
N ALA A 104 0.81 -5.13 15.51
CA ALA A 104 1.77 -4.02 15.66
C ALA A 104 3.23 -4.53 15.58
N VAL A 105 3.55 -5.64 16.27
CA VAL A 105 4.88 -6.28 16.18
C VAL A 105 5.21 -6.68 14.75
N GLN A 106 4.28 -7.30 14.04
CA GLN A 106 4.43 -7.68 12.63
C GLN A 106 4.72 -6.44 11.76
N ALA A 107 3.98 -5.35 11.96
CA ALA A 107 4.15 -4.12 11.20
C ALA A 107 5.53 -3.47 11.43
N ILE A 108 6.05 -3.50 12.66
CA ILE A 108 7.41 -3.02 12.97
C ILE A 108 8.43 -3.76 12.08
N GLY A 109 8.36 -5.09 12.00
CA GLY A 109 9.27 -5.86 11.16
C GLY A 109 9.07 -5.59 9.67
N ILE A 110 7.82 -5.62 9.19
CA ILE A 110 7.49 -5.44 7.77
C ILE A 110 7.93 -4.07 7.23
N ALA A 111 7.88 -3.02 8.03
CA ALA A 111 8.17 -1.66 7.58
C ALA A 111 9.59 -1.45 7.01
N ALA A 112 10.57 -2.20 7.50
CA ALA A 112 11.96 -2.10 7.01
C ALA A 112 12.15 -2.76 5.65
N ILE A 113 11.44 -3.84 5.36
CA ILE A 113 11.74 -4.77 4.27
C ILE A 113 11.73 -4.09 2.90
N PRO A 114 10.67 -3.34 2.49
CA PRO A 114 10.65 -2.69 1.18
C PRO A 114 11.69 -1.58 1.05
N VAL A 115 12.03 -0.88 2.14
CA VAL A 115 13.05 0.17 2.14
C VAL A 115 14.44 -0.45 1.94
N VAL A 116 14.74 -1.52 2.68
CA VAL A 116 16.00 -2.27 2.53
C VAL A 116 16.14 -2.85 1.13
N ALA A 117 15.08 -3.48 0.60
CA ALA A 117 15.09 -4.07 -0.74
C ALA A 117 15.41 -3.03 -1.81
N ALA A 118 14.71 -1.89 -1.80
CA ALA A 118 14.97 -0.80 -2.74
C ALA A 118 16.40 -0.23 -2.59
N THR A 119 16.92 -0.16 -1.36
CA THR A 119 18.28 0.30 -1.10
C THR A 119 19.33 -0.68 -1.63
N ILE A 120 19.17 -1.99 -1.41
CA ILE A 120 20.06 -3.02 -1.93
C ILE A 120 20.09 -3.00 -3.47
N ILE A 121 18.93 -2.84 -4.11
CA ILE A 121 18.87 -2.69 -5.58
C ILE A 121 19.65 -1.46 -6.02
N GLY A 122 19.51 -0.34 -5.30
CA GLY A 122 20.27 0.88 -5.55
C GLY A 122 21.77 0.74 -5.37
N ASP A 123 22.23 -0.14 -4.45
CA ASP A 123 23.65 -0.40 -4.18
C ASP A 123 24.29 -1.36 -5.21
N LEU A 124 23.53 -2.33 -5.74
CA LEU A 124 24.04 -3.40 -6.58
C LEU A 124 23.93 -3.14 -8.08
N PHE A 125 23.05 -2.24 -8.51
CA PHE A 125 22.78 -1.97 -9.92
C PHE A 125 22.97 -0.50 -10.25
N GLU A 126 23.45 -0.22 -11.48
CA GLU A 126 23.66 1.14 -11.98
C GLU A 126 22.98 1.37 -13.33
N GLY A 127 22.76 2.63 -13.70
CA GLY A 127 22.25 3.03 -15.00
C GLY A 127 20.97 2.30 -15.40
N LYS A 128 20.98 1.70 -16.60
CA LYS A 128 19.82 0.98 -17.18
C LYS A 128 19.48 -0.30 -16.38
N GLU A 129 20.47 -1.04 -15.90
CA GLU A 129 20.26 -2.27 -15.10
C GLU A 129 19.52 -1.96 -13.79
N ARG A 130 19.79 -0.79 -13.15
CA ARG A 130 19.02 -0.33 -11.97
C ARG A 130 17.55 -0.11 -12.30
N GLY A 131 17.26 0.52 -13.45
CA GLY A 131 15.88 0.73 -13.90
C GLY A 131 15.12 -0.58 -14.09
N GLU A 132 15.75 -1.57 -14.72
CA GLU A 132 15.19 -2.90 -14.94
C GLU A 132 14.93 -3.65 -13.61
N ALA A 133 15.89 -3.61 -12.68
CA ALA A 133 15.74 -4.22 -11.36
C ALA A 133 14.66 -3.57 -10.52
N MET A 134 14.54 -2.24 -10.54
CA MET A 134 13.46 -1.51 -9.87
C MET A 134 12.10 -1.77 -10.49
N SER A 135 12.03 -1.94 -11.82
CA SER A 135 10.77 -2.33 -12.49
C SER A 135 10.30 -3.71 -12.05
N LEU A 136 11.19 -4.70 -11.96
CA LEU A 136 10.86 -6.03 -11.44
C LEU A 136 10.37 -5.95 -9.99
N TYR A 137 11.07 -5.18 -9.15
CA TYR A 137 10.67 -4.94 -7.76
C TYR A 137 9.26 -4.37 -7.66
N GLN A 138 8.96 -3.30 -8.41
CA GLN A 138 7.63 -2.68 -8.40
C GLN A 138 6.54 -3.60 -8.96
N MET A 139 6.85 -4.38 -9.99
CA MET A 139 5.92 -5.37 -10.54
C MET A 139 5.53 -6.42 -9.49
N LEU A 140 6.51 -6.95 -8.75
CA LEU A 140 6.24 -7.93 -7.69
C LEU A 140 5.45 -7.33 -6.52
N LEU A 141 5.71 -6.08 -6.13
CA LEU A 141 4.90 -5.38 -5.12
C LEU A 141 3.45 -5.19 -5.57
N ALA A 142 3.23 -4.91 -6.86
CA ALA A 142 1.90 -4.73 -7.43
C ALA A 142 1.09 -6.04 -7.52
N LEU A 143 1.75 -7.21 -7.50
CA LEU A 143 1.08 -8.51 -7.47
C LEU A 143 0.39 -8.80 -6.13
N ALA A 144 0.90 -8.28 -5.02
CA ALA A 144 0.37 -8.61 -3.69
C ALA A 144 -1.10 -8.19 -3.47
N PRO A 145 -1.55 -6.98 -3.86
CA PRO A 145 -2.96 -6.62 -3.79
C PRO A 145 -3.87 -7.46 -4.71
N ALA A 146 -3.30 -8.02 -5.81
CA ALA A 146 -4.05 -8.87 -6.74
C ALA A 146 -4.17 -10.31 -6.25
N ILE A 147 -3.05 -10.92 -5.86
CA ILE A 147 -2.96 -12.34 -5.51
C ILE A 147 -3.18 -12.55 -4.00
N GLY A 148 -2.81 -11.57 -3.17
CA GLY A 148 -2.92 -11.67 -1.72
C GLY A 148 -4.33 -12.02 -1.24
N PRO A 149 -5.37 -11.25 -1.60
CA PRO A 149 -6.74 -11.58 -1.20
C PRO A 149 -7.22 -12.93 -1.73
N LEU A 150 -6.81 -13.34 -2.93
CA LEU A 150 -7.15 -14.66 -3.49
C LEU A 150 -6.58 -15.79 -2.63
N ILE A 151 -5.27 -15.75 -2.34
CA ILE A 151 -4.61 -16.71 -1.46
C ILE A 151 -5.21 -16.64 -0.05
N GLY A 152 -5.44 -15.44 0.46
CA GLY A 152 -5.98 -15.21 1.79
C GLY A 152 -7.40 -15.73 1.96
N GLY A 153 -8.25 -15.55 0.95
CA GLY A 153 -9.60 -16.09 0.93
C GLY A 153 -9.60 -17.62 0.93
N TYR A 154 -8.76 -18.25 0.09
CA TYR A 154 -8.60 -19.70 0.05
C TYR A 154 -8.05 -20.25 1.38
N LEU A 155 -6.96 -19.71 1.89
CA LEU A 155 -6.40 -20.16 3.17
C LEU A 155 -7.36 -19.92 4.33
N GLY A 156 -8.07 -18.79 4.31
CA GLY A 156 -9.07 -18.47 5.31
C GLY A 156 -10.24 -19.46 5.37
N SER A 157 -10.64 -20.02 4.23
CA SER A 157 -11.68 -21.05 4.18
C SER A 157 -11.26 -22.39 4.82
N ILE A 158 -9.95 -22.64 5.00
CA ILE A 158 -9.44 -23.86 5.63
C ILE A 158 -9.51 -23.76 7.16
N ASN A 159 -8.90 -22.73 7.75
CA ASN A 159 -8.85 -22.55 9.21
C ASN A 159 -8.78 -21.06 9.61
N GLY A 160 -9.60 -20.23 8.98
CA GLY A 160 -9.71 -18.82 9.30
C GLY A 160 -8.38 -18.06 9.26
N HIS A 161 -8.21 -17.17 10.23
CA HIS A 161 -6.99 -16.35 10.33
C HIS A 161 -5.73 -17.19 10.64
N VAL A 162 -5.86 -18.33 11.31
CA VAL A 162 -4.73 -19.21 11.67
C VAL A 162 -3.94 -19.61 10.43
N SER A 163 -4.62 -20.15 9.40
CA SER A 163 -3.95 -20.60 8.16
C SER A 163 -3.24 -19.46 7.45
N VAL A 164 -3.87 -18.29 7.39
CA VAL A 164 -3.31 -17.10 6.71
C VAL A 164 -2.02 -16.65 7.40
N PHE A 165 -2.03 -16.55 8.73
CA PHE A 165 -0.86 -16.07 9.46
C PHE A 165 0.22 -17.14 9.62
N LEU A 166 -0.12 -18.44 9.65
CA LEU A 166 0.86 -19.53 9.52
C LEU A 166 1.55 -19.52 8.15
N PHE A 167 0.82 -19.31 7.07
CA PHE A 167 1.41 -19.16 5.74
C PHE A 167 2.44 -18.01 5.70
N LEU A 168 2.08 -16.83 6.25
CA LEU A 168 3.03 -15.72 6.37
C LEU A 168 4.25 -16.05 7.24
N SER A 169 4.05 -16.84 8.29
CA SER A 169 5.12 -17.28 9.19
C SER A 169 6.10 -18.22 8.48
N ILE A 170 5.58 -19.19 7.73
CA ILE A 170 6.38 -20.14 6.93
C ILE A 170 7.20 -19.39 5.87
N LEU A 171 6.56 -18.47 5.13
CA LEU A 171 7.27 -17.62 4.17
C LEU A 171 8.33 -16.74 4.85
N GLY A 172 8.01 -16.20 6.03
CA GLY A 172 8.94 -15.39 6.83
C GLY A 172 10.18 -16.20 7.24
N ILE A 173 10.00 -17.42 7.76
CA ILE A 173 11.09 -18.33 8.14
C ILE A 173 11.94 -18.70 6.92
N LEU A 174 11.30 -19.05 5.79
CA LEU A 174 11.97 -19.39 4.55
C LEU A 174 12.84 -18.23 4.07
N LEU A 175 12.27 -17.03 3.98
CA LEU A 175 13.00 -15.84 3.54
C LEU A 175 14.09 -15.43 4.52
N LEU A 176 13.85 -15.56 5.84
CA LEU A 176 14.85 -15.33 6.87
C LEU A 176 16.07 -16.23 6.66
N THR A 177 15.85 -17.54 6.49
CA THR A 177 16.90 -18.54 6.28
C THR A 177 17.70 -18.23 5.00
N ILE A 178 17.02 -17.90 3.90
CA ILE A 178 17.65 -17.54 2.63
C ILE A 178 18.48 -16.25 2.79
N ASN A 179 17.93 -15.21 3.43
CA ASN A 179 18.65 -13.94 3.59
C ASN A 179 19.86 -14.07 4.53
N ILE A 180 19.77 -14.85 5.61
CA ILE A 180 20.93 -15.11 6.50
C ILE A 180 22.06 -15.75 5.70
N SER A 181 21.75 -16.78 4.90
CA SER A 181 22.74 -17.60 4.21
C SER A 181 23.34 -16.91 2.97
N LEU A 182 22.54 -16.15 2.23
CA LEU A 182 22.90 -15.72 0.87
C LEU A 182 23.08 -14.22 0.69
N LEU A 183 22.44 -13.38 1.54
CA LEU A 183 22.56 -11.94 1.42
C LEU A 183 23.88 -11.45 2.02
N PRO A 184 24.80 -10.84 1.25
CA PRO A 184 25.94 -10.13 1.79
C PRO A 184 25.52 -8.77 2.35
N GLU A 185 26.36 -8.16 3.19
CA GLU A 185 26.20 -6.73 3.50
C GLU A 185 26.58 -5.90 2.28
N THR A 186 25.67 -5.02 1.85
CA THR A 186 25.86 -4.18 0.65
C THR A 186 26.17 -2.72 0.97
N LYS A 187 26.24 -2.38 2.26
CA LYS A 187 26.58 -1.02 2.67
C LYS A 187 27.93 -0.59 2.08
N PRO A 188 28.01 0.55 1.35
CA PRO A 188 29.28 1.07 0.87
C PRO A 188 30.24 1.37 2.02
N THR A 189 31.51 0.98 1.87
CA THR A 189 32.56 1.21 2.86
C THR A 189 32.90 2.70 3.05
N VAL A 190 32.68 3.51 2.01
CA VAL A 190 32.82 4.96 2.07
C VAL A 190 31.46 5.57 2.38
N SER A 191 31.28 5.98 3.62
CA SER A 191 30.11 6.76 4.04
C SER A 191 30.10 8.07 3.23
N LYS A 192 29.19 8.22 2.28
CA LYS A 192 28.80 9.55 1.83
C LYS A 192 28.34 10.30 3.08
N GLN A 193 28.89 11.51 3.28
CA GLN A 193 28.58 12.37 4.43
C GLN A 193 27.10 12.27 4.83
N PRO A 194 26.78 12.31 6.13
CA PRO A 194 25.40 12.28 6.58
C PRO A 194 24.63 13.36 5.80
N GLN A 195 23.70 12.95 4.96
CA GLN A 195 22.87 13.88 4.23
C GLN A 195 22.23 14.81 5.26
N ALA A 196 22.38 16.12 5.05
CA ALA A 196 21.78 17.15 5.88
C ALA A 196 20.35 16.73 6.27
N LYS A 197 19.96 16.97 7.53
CA LYS A 197 18.64 16.60 8.08
C LYS A 197 17.57 16.83 7.03
N LYS A 198 17.01 15.73 6.49
CA LYS A 198 15.98 15.79 5.44
C LYS A 198 14.82 16.61 5.97
N ASN A 199 14.64 17.82 5.44
CA ASN A 199 13.59 18.70 5.90
C ASN A 199 12.25 18.34 5.22
N TYR A 200 11.59 17.30 5.76
CA TYR A 200 10.27 16.87 5.28
C TYR A 200 9.24 18.00 5.32
N TRP A 201 9.41 18.97 6.23
CA TRP A 201 8.52 20.12 6.39
C TRP A 201 8.54 21.05 5.18
N PHE A 202 9.67 21.11 4.47
CA PHE A 202 9.81 21.87 3.23
C PHE A 202 8.83 21.40 2.15
N ILE A 203 8.65 20.08 2.02
CA ILE A 203 7.72 19.50 1.05
C ILE A 203 6.28 19.92 1.35
N LEU A 204 5.87 19.91 2.62
CA LEU A 204 4.51 20.30 3.03
C LEU A 204 4.27 21.82 2.96
N LYS A 205 5.30 22.64 3.05
CA LYS A 205 5.18 24.10 2.84
C LYS A 205 5.02 24.48 1.36
N ASN A 206 5.48 23.62 0.45
CA ASN A 206 5.30 23.84 -0.99
C ASN A 206 3.85 23.51 -1.40
N LYS A 207 3.22 24.40 -2.19
CA LYS A 207 1.82 24.24 -2.64
C LYS A 207 1.59 22.95 -3.42
N THR A 208 2.53 22.58 -4.31
CA THR A 208 2.46 21.35 -5.11
C THR A 208 2.64 20.13 -4.21
N GLY A 209 3.66 20.13 -3.34
CA GLY A 209 3.94 19.06 -2.40
C GLY A 209 2.75 18.78 -1.46
N PHE A 210 2.18 19.82 -0.85
CA PHE A 210 1.01 19.71 0.03
C PHE A 210 -0.22 19.18 -0.71
N SER A 211 -0.53 19.74 -1.90
CA SER A 211 -1.71 19.33 -2.68
C SER A 211 -1.62 17.85 -3.07
N ILE A 212 -0.47 17.39 -3.56
CA ILE A 212 -0.30 16.00 -4.00
C ILE A 212 -0.32 15.04 -2.81
N THR A 213 0.31 15.40 -1.69
CA THR A 213 0.28 14.55 -0.49
C THR A 213 -1.13 14.44 0.09
N LEU A 214 -1.91 15.51 0.07
CA LEU A 214 -3.31 15.53 0.52
C LEU A 214 -4.22 14.70 -0.40
N ILE A 215 -4.03 14.80 -1.73
CA ILE A 215 -4.74 13.94 -2.70
C ILE A 215 -4.38 12.47 -2.45
N GLY A 216 -3.10 12.16 -2.27
CA GLY A 216 -2.66 10.80 -1.94
C GLY A 216 -3.26 10.29 -0.64
N PHE A 217 -3.32 11.11 0.41
CA PHE A 217 -3.95 10.77 1.68
C PHE A 217 -5.41 10.34 1.49
N ILE A 218 -6.24 11.19 0.89
CA ILE A 218 -7.67 10.90 0.76
C ILE A 218 -7.94 9.74 -0.21
N GLN A 219 -7.18 9.62 -1.29
CA GLN A 219 -7.32 8.52 -2.24
C GLN A 219 -7.02 7.17 -1.58
N PHE A 220 -5.94 7.08 -0.80
CA PHE A 220 -5.61 5.84 -0.09
C PHE A 220 -6.48 5.58 1.14
N CYS A 221 -7.03 6.63 1.76
CA CYS A 221 -8.08 6.53 2.77
C CYS A 221 -9.30 5.78 2.19
N ILE A 222 -9.79 6.21 1.02
CA ILE A 222 -10.93 5.58 0.33
C ILE A 222 -10.58 4.16 -0.16
N TYR A 223 -9.40 3.97 -0.74
CA TYR A 223 -8.95 2.65 -1.20
C TYR A 223 -8.95 1.61 -0.07
N PHE A 224 -8.48 1.99 1.11
CA PHE A 224 -8.49 1.11 2.28
C PHE A 224 -9.89 0.90 2.86
N CYS A 225 -10.81 1.87 2.69
CA CYS A 225 -12.23 1.61 2.97
C CYS A 225 -12.78 0.51 2.05
N PHE A 226 -12.43 0.48 0.75
CA PHE A 226 -12.80 -0.64 -0.13
C PHE A 226 -12.23 -1.96 0.38
N LEU A 227 -10.91 -2.01 0.68
CA LEU A 227 -10.27 -3.24 1.13
C LEU A 227 -10.88 -3.81 2.42
N VAL A 228 -11.32 -2.95 3.33
CA VAL A 228 -11.82 -3.35 4.66
C VAL A 228 -13.31 -3.60 4.66
N PHE A 229 -14.11 -2.75 3.99
CA PHE A 229 -15.57 -2.84 4.07
C PHE A 229 -16.19 -3.70 2.96
N LEU A 230 -15.54 -3.86 1.79
CA LEU A 230 -16.04 -4.70 0.72
C LEU A 230 -16.24 -6.16 1.16
N PRO A 231 -15.31 -6.82 1.90
CA PRO A 231 -15.55 -8.16 2.45
C PRO A 231 -16.81 -8.23 3.32
N SER A 232 -17.00 -7.25 4.21
CA SER A 232 -18.17 -7.20 5.08
C SER A 232 -19.48 -7.00 4.29
N ILE A 233 -19.47 -6.16 3.24
CA ILE A 233 -20.61 -5.99 2.34
C ILE A 233 -20.94 -7.34 1.65
N LEU A 234 -19.93 -7.99 1.09
CA LEU A 234 -20.10 -9.25 0.35
C LEU A 234 -20.58 -10.39 1.25
N THR A 235 -20.08 -10.46 2.50
CA THR A 235 -20.54 -11.44 3.48
C THR A 235 -21.97 -11.15 3.93
N ASN A 236 -22.27 -9.90 4.33
CA ASN A 236 -23.55 -9.59 4.99
C ASN A 236 -24.72 -9.48 4.00
N SER A 237 -24.48 -8.94 2.80
CA SER A 237 -25.54 -8.69 1.80
C SER A 237 -25.68 -9.80 0.77
N PHE A 238 -24.60 -10.55 0.49
CA PHE A 238 -24.57 -11.56 -0.58
C PHE A 238 -24.17 -12.95 -0.08
N HIS A 239 -23.87 -13.12 1.21
CA HIS A 239 -23.54 -14.39 1.87
C HIS A 239 -22.36 -15.14 1.22
N LEU A 240 -21.39 -14.40 0.64
CA LEU A 240 -20.23 -15.00 -0.01
C LEU A 240 -19.24 -15.56 1.02
N THR A 241 -18.62 -16.66 0.64
CA THR A 241 -17.53 -17.30 1.39
C THR A 241 -16.23 -16.49 1.25
N ALA A 242 -15.27 -16.70 2.17
CA ALA A 242 -13.98 -16.02 2.12
C ALA A 242 -13.22 -16.25 0.79
N SER A 243 -13.31 -17.45 0.21
CA SER A 243 -12.72 -17.76 -1.10
C SER A 243 -13.35 -16.94 -2.23
N GLU A 244 -14.68 -16.85 -2.26
CA GLU A 244 -15.40 -16.05 -3.26
C GLU A 244 -15.08 -14.56 -3.10
N ILE A 245 -15.01 -14.06 -1.86
CA ILE A 245 -14.59 -12.69 -1.57
C ILE A 245 -13.17 -12.42 -2.10
N GLY A 246 -12.25 -13.38 -1.90
CA GLY A 246 -10.90 -13.29 -2.45
C GLY A 246 -10.90 -13.11 -3.97
N LEU A 247 -11.76 -13.86 -4.68
CA LEU A 247 -11.94 -13.75 -6.13
C LEU A 247 -12.50 -12.38 -6.56
N MET A 248 -13.36 -11.74 -5.74
CA MET A 248 -13.92 -10.41 -6.04
C MET A 248 -12.87 -9.29 -6.07
N PHE A 249 -11.71 -9.46 -5.41
CA PHE A 249 -10.61 -8.50 -5.49
C PHE A 249 -9.77 -8.60 -6.77
N VAL A 250 -9.83 -9.73 -7.48
CA VAL A 250 -9.01 -9.95 -8.69
C VAL A 250 -9.34 -8.95 -9.81
N PRO A 251 -10.60 -8.73 -10.21
CA PRO A 251 -10.95 -7.76 -11.24
C PRO A 251 -10.48 -6.34 -10.90
N MET A 252 -10.67 -5.90 -9.66
CA MET A 252 -10.22 -4.58 -9.19
C MET A 252 -8.70 -4.44 -9.29
N SER A 253 -7.94 -5.44 -8.85
CA SER A 253 -6.48 -5.43 -8.84
C SER A 253 -5.89 -5.46 -10.24
N LEU A 254 -6.44 -6.29 -11.14
CA LEU A 254 -6.05 -6.32 -12.55
C LEU A 254 -6.35 -4.98 -13.23
N SER A 255 -7.46 -4.35 -12.89
CA SER A 255 -7.83 -3.02 -13.40
C SER A 255 -6.85 -1.94 -12.91
N ILE A 256 -6.33 -2.01 -11.67
CA ILE A 256 -5.26 -1.11 -11.19
C ILE A 256 -4.00 -1.29 -12.05
N MET A 257 -3.58 -2.53 -12.32
CA MET A 257 -2.43 -2.82 -13.15
C MET A 257 -2.62 -2.29 -14.59
N LEU A 258 -3.80 -2.53 -15.18
CA LEU A 258 -4.14 -2.04 -16.51
C LEU A 258 -4.16 -0.51 -16.56
N GLY A 259 -4.74 0.15 -15.57
CA GLY A 259 -4.73 1.61 -15.45
C GLY A 259 -3.31 2.18 -15.37
N SER A 260 -2.44 1.58 -14.55
CA SER A 260 -1.04 1.99 -14.44
C SER A 260 -0.28 1.82 -15.76
N TYR A 261 -0.56 0.74 -16.49
CA TYR A 261 0.00 0.54 -17.83
C TYR A 261 -0.54 1.57 -18.84
N CYS A 262 -1.83 1.88 -18.80
CA CYS A 262 -2.47 2.84 -19.70
C CYS A 262 -2.02 4.28 -19.44
N TYR A 263 -1.48 4.60 -18.26
CA TYR A 263 -0.98 5.94 -17.95
C TYR A 263 0.05 6.47 -18.96
N LYS A 264 0.90 5.60 -19.51
CA LYS A 264 1.87 5.97 -20.55
C LYS A 264 1.23 6.59 -21.82
N PHE A 265 0.00 6.18 -22.13
CA PHE A 265 -0.73 6.75 -23.28
C PHE A 265 -1.36 8.11 -22.91
N LEU A 266 -1.80 8.25 -21.66
CA LEU A 266 -2.36 9.48 -21.13
C LEU A 266 -1.30 10.61 -21.12
N GLN A 267 -0.08 10.30 -20.69
CA GLN A 267 1.06 11.26 -20.68
C GLN A 267 1.42 11.81 -22.07
N LYS A 268 1.14 11.07 -23.15
CA LYS A 268 1.40 11.56 -24.51
C LYS A 268 0.44 12.67 -24.94
N ARG A 269 -0.73 12.78 -24.33
CA ARG A 269 -1.80 13.69 -24.73
C ARG A 269 -2.09 14.79 -23.72
N LEU A 270 -1.79 14.54 -22.44
CA LEU A 270 -2.11 15.43 -21.33
C LEU A 270 -0.86 15.81 -20.54
N THR A 271 -0.87 17.03 -20.00
CA THR A 271 0.14 17.39 -18.99
C THR A 271 -0.10 16.60 -17.70
N THR A 272 0.94 16.41 -16.88
CA THR A 272 0.86 15.66 -15.63
C THR A 272 -0.21 16.25 -14.69
N LYS A 273 -0.39 17.58 -14.66
CA LYS A 273 -1.45 18.26 -13.88
C LYS A 273 -2.86 17.96 -14.42
N GLN A 274 -3.06 17.99 -15.74
CA GLN A 274 -4.35 17.62 -16.35
C GLN A 274 -4.69 16.16 -16.07
N ALA A 275 -3.71 15.27 -16.25
CA ALA A 275 -3.88 13.84 -15.92
C ALA A 275 -4.28 13.64 -14.46
N LEU A 276 -3.63 14.36 -13.50
CA LEU A 276 -4.00 14.30 -12.08
C LEU A 276 -5.47 14.64 -11.85
N PHE A 277 -5.95 15.75 -12.37
CA PHE A 277 -7.34 16.19 -12.14
C PHE A 277 -8.36 15.27 -12.80
N ILE A 278 -8.12 14.89 -14.08
CA ILE A 278 -9.04 14.00 -14.82
C ILE A 278 -9.16 12.66 -14.11
N THR A 279 -8.03 12.05 -13.73
CA THR A 279 -8.04 10.75 -13.05
C THR A 279 -8.65 10.85 -11.65
N SER A 280 -8.45 11.96 -10.93
CA SER A 280 -9.06 12.18 -9.62
C SER A 280 -10.57 12.37 -9.72
N PHE A 281 -11.09 13.12 -10.70
CA PHE A 281 -12.53 13.22 -10.95
C PHE A 281 -13.15 11.88 -11.32
N PHE A 282 -12.44 11.08 -12.13
CA PHE A 282 -12.89 9.73 -12.45
C PHE A 282 -12.97 8.84 -11.20
N ASN A 283 -11.97 8.92 -10.28
CA ASN A 283 -12.04 8.25 -8.98
C ASN A 283 -13.28 8.67 -8.18
N ILE A 284 -13.56 9.99 -8.09
CA ILE A 284 -14.73 10.52 -7.35
C ILE A 284 -16.03 9.96 -7.92
N ILE A 285 -16.17 9.93 -9.25
CA ILE A 285 -17.35 9.37 -9.93
C ILE A 285 -17.53 7.89 -9.57
N CYS A 286 -16.45 7.08 -9.63
CA CYS A 286 -16.52 5.65 -9.30
C CYS A 286 -16.90 5.43 -7.82
N VAL A 287 -16.34 6.20 -6.89
CA VAL A 287 -16.66 6.09 -5.45
C VAL A 287 -18.12 6.51 -5.18
N THR A 288 -18.57 7.57 -5.84
CA THR A 288 -19.98 8.01 -5.76
C THR A 288 -20.92 6.95 -6.31
N LEU A 289 -20.62 6.40 -7.49
CA LEU A 289 -21.42 5.30 -8.06
C LEU A 289 -21.46 4.10 -7.13
N PHE A 290 -20.32 3.71 -6.53
CA PHE A 290 -20.29 2.61 -5.59
C PHE A 290 -21.19 2.86 -4.38
N SER A 291 -21.23 4.07 -3.84
CA SER A 291 -22.09 4.39 -2.69
C SER A 291 -23.57 4.14 -2.95
N PHE A 292 -24.05 4.26 -4.20
CA PHE A 292 -25.43 3.99 -4.58
C PHE A 292 -25.70 2.56 -5.05
N THR A 293 -24.65 1.81 -5.44
CA THR A 293 -24.82 0.51 -6.12
C THR A 293 -24.34 -0.68 -5.30
N TYR A 294 -23.70 -0.50 -4.14
CA TYR A 294 -23.03 -1.55 -3.37
C TYR A 294 -23.96 -2.70 -2.92
N ASN A 295 -25.26 -2.49 -2.87
CA ASN A 295 -26.26 -3.49 -2.43
C ASN A 295 -27.22 -3.94 -3.54
N ILE A 296 -27.00 -3.53 -4.80
CA ILE A 296 -27.90 -3.88 -5.91
C ILE A 296 -27.67 -5.32 -6.34
N ASN A 297 -26.49 -5.64 -6.85
CA ASN A 297 -26.05 -7.01 -7.16
C ASN A 297 -24.54 -7.10 -7.30
N ILE A 298 -24.00 -8.33 -7.32
CA ILE A 298 -22.57 -8.61 -7.39
C ILE A 298 -21.94 -8.08 -8.68
N THR A 299 -22.64 -8.15 -9.82
CA THR A 299 -22.13 -7.70 -11.11
C THR A 299 -21.84 -6.19 -11.10
N PHE A 300 -22.74 -5.39 -10.50
CA PHE A 300 -22.49 -3.95 -10.33
C PHE A 300 -21.30 -3.67 -9.42
N ILE A 301 -21.14 -4.43 -8.33
CA ILE A 301 -19.98 -4.30 -7.45
C ILE A 301 -18.70 -4.56 -8.25
N ILE A 302 -18.62 -5.66 -9.01
CA ILE A 302 -17.45 -6.01 -9.83
C ILE A 302 -17.14 -4.89 -10.84
N ILE A 303 -18.14 -4.42 -11.57
CA ILE A 303 -17.95 -3.37 -12.59
C ILE A 303 -17.44 -2.08 -11.94
N VAL A 304 -18.10 -1.59 -10.89
CA VAL A 304 -17.76 -0.30 -10.28
C VAL A 304 -16.43 -0.35 -9.55
N THR A 305 -16.11 -1.44 -8.85
CA THR A 305 -14.80 -1.63 -8.20
C THR A 305 -13.68 -1.79 -9.23
N SER A 306 -13.94 -2.43 -10.39
CA SER A 306 -12.97 -2.51 -11.49
C SER A 306 -12.72 -1.14 -12.13
N LEU A 307 -13.76 -0.34 -12.37
CA LEU A 307 -13.64 1.04 -12.86
C LEU A 307 -12.86 1.91 -11.86
N TYR A 308 -13.15 1.77 -10.57
CA TYR A 308 -12.40 2.45 -9.51
C TYR A 308 -10.93 2.03 -9.51
N GLY A 309 -10.65 0.71 -9.60
CA GLY A 309 -9.31 0.18 -9.70
C GLY A 309 -8.54 0.74 -10.91
N PHE A 310 -9.17 0.76 -12.09
CA PHE A 310 -8.58 1.32 -13.31
C PHE A 310 -8.25 2.81 -13.15
N SER A 311 -9.18 3.58 -12.62
CA SER A 311 -9.03 5.00 -12.33
C SER A 311 -7.88 5.26 -11.32
N MET A 312 -7.81 4.45 -10.27
CA MET A 312 -6.73 4.51 -9.28
C MET A 312 -5.37 4.19 -9.91
N GLY A 313 -5.32 3.16 -10.76
CA GLY A 313 -4.11 2.77 -11.49
C GLY A 313 -3.60 3.89 -12.40
N LEU A 314 -4.48 4.65 -13.06
CA LEU A 314 -4.12 5.84 -13.82
C LEU A 314 -3.61 6.98 -12.94
N SER A 315 -4.17 7.16 -11.75
CA SER A 315 -3.89 8.28 -10.84
C SER A 315 -2.55 8.12 -10.09
N MET A 316 -2.21 6.91 -9.63
CA MET A 316 -1.01 6.69 -8.80
C MET A 316 0.30 7.18 -9.43
N PRO A 317 0.61 6.91 -10.72
CA PRO A 317 1.82 7.42 -11.33
C PRO A 317 1.84 8.95 -11.47
N THR A 318 0.68 9.61 -11.58
CA THR A 318 0.63 11.09 -11.70
C THR A 318 1.17 11.78 -10.45
N HIS A 319 0.90 11.22 -9.26
CA HIS A 319 1.35 11.78 -7.98
C HIS A 319 2.87 11.78 -7.91
N THR A 320 3.48 10.62 -8.16
CA THR A 320 4.94 10.47 -8.10
C THR A 320 5.65 11.25 -9.19
N THR A 321 5.09 11.32 -10.39
CA THR A 321 5.63 12.11 -11.50
C THR A 321 5.66 13.60 -11.14
N LEU A 322 4.53 14.17 -10.70
CA LEU A 322 4.47 15.59 -10.31
C LEU A 322 5.43 15.93 -9.16
N LEU A 323 5.54 15.04 -8.15
CA LEU A 323 6.48 15.26 -7.07
C LEU A 323 7.94 15.25 -7.56
N THR A 324 8.30 14.34 -8.45
CA THR A 324 9.66 14.25 -9.00
C THR A 324 9.98 15.36 -10.00
N GLU A 325 8.99 15.93 -10.67
CA GLU A 325 9.12 17.12 -11.51
C GLU A 325 9.32 18.39 -10.68
N GLU A 326 8.57 18.57 -9.59
CA GLU A 326 8.63 19.75 -8.72
C GLU A 326 9.89 19.76 -7.83
N PHE A 327 10.28 18.61 -7.28
CA PHE A 327 11.38 18.48 -6.31
C PHE A 327 12.60 17.77 -6.92
N VAL A 328 13.20 18.36 -7.97
CA VAL A 328 14.29 17.74 -8.74
C VAL A 328 15.49 17.36 -7.86
N GLN A 329 15.85 18.19 -6.87
CA GLN A 329 16.99 17.94 -5.98
C GLN A 329 16.64 17.07 -4.76
N GLU A 330 15.38 17.13 -4.28
CA GLU A 330 14.88 16.43 -3.10
C GLU A 330 13.87 15.32 -3.42
N ARG A 331 13.95 14.68 -4.60
CA ARG A 331 13.01 13.66 -5.09
C ARG A 331 12.73 12.56 -4.06
N ALA A 332 13.80 12.03 -3.45
CA ALA A 332 13.66 10.96 -2.46
C ALA A 332 12.92 11.42 -1.19
N THR A 333 13.18 12.66 -0.74
CA THR A 333 12.50 13.26 0.41
C THR A 333 11.02 13.51 0.11
N ALA A 334 10.71 14.01 -1.09
CA ALA A 334 9.33 14.25 -1.52
C ALA A 334 8.52 12.95 -1.62
N ILE A 335 9.08 11.91 -2.23
CA ILE A 335 8.46 10.58 -2.30
C ILE A 335 8.31 9.95 -0.91
N GLY A 336 9.32 10.09 -0.04
CA GLY A 336 9.25 9.60 1.33
C GLY A 336 8.12 10.26 2.14
N MET A 337 7.98 11.59 2.03
CA MET A 337 6.90 12.33 2.68
C MET A 337 5.52 11.95 2.12
N TYR A 338 5.41 11.81 0.80
CA TYR A 338 4.20 11.32 0.16
C TYR A 338 3.81 9.93 0.65
N ASN A 339 4.75 8.99 0.72
CA ASN A 339 4.49 7.65 1.21
C ASN A 339 4.06 7.64 2.67
N PHE A 340 4.70 8.43 3.53
CA PHE A 340 4.30 8.57 4.93
C PHE A 340 2.86 9.03 5.07
N ILE A 341 2.48 10.13 4.40
CA ILE A 341 1.12 10.69 4.43
C ILE A 341 0.11 9.69 3.81
N ARG A 342 0.50 8.99 2.76
CA ARG A 342 -0.31 7.94 2.13
C ARG A 342 -0.61 6.79 3.10
N TYR A 343 0.38 6.31 3.85
CA TYR A 343 0.16 5.28 4.88
C TYR A 343 -0.73 5.78 6.03
N LEU A 344 -0.61 7.04 6.41
CA LEU A 344 -1.57 7.64 7.35
C LEU A 344 -3.00 7.59 6.79
N GLY A 345 -3.19 7.90 5.50
CA GLY A 345 -4.49 7.78 4.83
C GLY A 345 -5.04 6.34 4.87
N MET A 346 -4.18 5.36 4.56
CA MET A 346 -4.54 3.93 4.64
C MET A 346 -5.03 3.52 6.03
N GLY A 347 -4.42 4.04 7.10
CA GLY A 347 -4.81 3.74 8.47
C GLY A 347 -6.06 4.48 8.92
N THR A 348 -6.21 5.77 8.55
CA THR A 348 -7.34 6.59 8.97
C THR A 348 -8.65 6.21 8.29
N GLY A 349 -8.60 5.72 7.04
CA GLY A 349 -9.79 5.33 6.27
C GLY A 349 -10.69 4.34 7.01
N PRO A 350 -10.20 3.15 7.35
CA PRO A 350 -10.98 2.15 8.08
C PRO A 350 -11.46 2.61 9.45
N LEU A 351 -10.67 3.43 10.17
CA LEU A 351 -11.09 3.98 11.47
C LEU A 351 -12.29 4.90 11.32
N ILE A 352 -12.17 5.92 10.45
CA ILE A 352 -13.27 6.87 10.19
C ILE A 352 -14.48 6.12 9.63
N GLY A 353 -14.27 5.20 8.68
CA GLY A 353 -15.32 4.38 8.11
C GLY A 353 -16.04 3.54 9.15
N GLY A 354 -15.32 3.00 10.13
CA GLY A 354 -15.91 2.26 11.26
C GLY A 354 -16.82 3.12 12.13
N PHE A 355 -16.47 4.38 12.37
CA PHE A 355 -17.34 5.34 13.08
C PHE A 355 -18.57 5.77 12.25
N LEU A 356 -18.41 5.83 10.93
CA LEU A 356 -19.51 6.21 10.02
C LEU A 356 -20.47 5.05 9.72
N LEU A 357 -20.15 3.84 10.16
CA LEU A 357 -20.99 2.66 9.94
C LEU A 357 -22.18 2.60 10.89
N PHE A 358 -23.17 3.46 10.66
CA PHE A 358 -24.43 3.43 11.38
C PHE A 358 -25.40 2.42 10.78
N ASN A 359 -25.95 1.52 11.61
CA ASN A 359 -26.94 0.51 11.19
C ASN A 359 -26.53 -0.29 9.95
N GLN A 360 -25.25 -0.65 9.83
CA GLN A 360 -24.65 -1.38 8.69
C GLN A 360 -24.84 -0.67 7.34
N LYS A 361 -25.09 0.63 7.31
CA LYS A 361 -25.21 1.40 6.07
C LYS A 361 -23.83 1.90 5.61
N TYR A 362 -23.24 1.17 4.67
CA TYR A 362 -21.94 1.54 4.05
C TYR A 362 -22.00 2.76 3.14
N PHE A 363 -23.20 3.21 2.77
CA PHE A 363 -23.44 4.39 1.93
C PHE A 363 -22.65 5.62 2.40
N TRP A 364 -22.74 5.97 3.68
CA TRP A 364 -22.12 7.16 4.22
C TRP A 364 -20.60 7.13 4.18
N ILE A 365 -19.97 5.96 4.29
CA ILE A 365 -18.52 5.81 4.23
C ILE A 365 -18.00 6.27 2.86
N PHE A 366 -18.59 5.75 1.78
CA PHE A 366 -18.15 6.05 0.43
C PHE A 366 -18.65 7.39 -0.08
N PHE A 367 -19.87 7.78 0.24
CA PHE A 367 -20.43 9.06 -0.19
C PHE A 367 -19.71 10.26 0.44
N LEU A 368 -19.48 10.25 1.77
CA LEU A 368 -18.68 11.28 2.43
C LEU A 368 -17.23 11.25 1.98
N GLY A 369 -16.67 10.05 1.74
CA GLY A 369 -15.35 9.90 1.15
C GLY A 369 -15.24 10.60 -0.22
N ALA A 370 -16.23 10.43 -1.09
CA ALA A 370 -16.30 11.10 -2.39
C ALA A 370 -16.39 12.63 -2.25
N ILE A 371 -17.22 13.13 -1.33
CA ILE A 371 -17.33 14.57 -1.04
C ILE A 371 -16.00 15.13 -0.54
N MET A 372 -15.37 14.47 0.42
CA MET A 372 -14.07 14.91 0.94
C MET A 372 -13.00 14.90 -0.16
N PHE A 373 -13.00 13.88 -1.04
CA PHE A 373 -12.09 13.85 -2.16
C PHE A 373 -12.34 15.01 -3.13
N LEU A 374 -13.60 15.31 -3.44
CA LEU A 374 -13.98 16.46 -4.28
C LEU A 374 -13.47 17.78 -3.68
N LEU A 375 -13.66 18.00 -2.37
CA LEU A 375 -13.17 19.21 -1.68
C LEU A 375 -11.66 19.34 -1.77
N VAL A 376 -10.92 18.22 -1.60
CA VAL A 376 -9.47 18.18 -1.73
C VAL A 376 -9.02 18.51 -3.16
N ILE A 377 -9.71 17.99 -4.18
CA ILE A 377 -9.39 18.29 -5.59
C ILE A 377 -9.67 19.75 -5.92
N LEU A 378 -10.79 20.31 -5.47
CA LEU A 378 -11.11 21.74 -5.67
C LEU A 378 -10.07 22.64 -4.99
N TYR A 379 -9.64 22.29 -3.77
CA TYR A 379 -8.53 22.97 -3.10
C TYR A 379 -7.23 22.88 -3.91
N ALA A 380 -6.85 21.68 -4.37
CA ALA A 380 -5.65 21.48 -5.16
C ALA A 380 -5.69 22.25 -6.50
N MET A 381 -6.84 22.29 -7.18
CA MET A 381 -7.03 23.11 -8.39
C MET A 381 -6.76 24.60 -8.13
N LYS A 382 -7.25 25.13 -7.01
CA LYS A 382 -7.00 26.52 -6.61
C LYS A 382 -5.52 26.79 -6.34
N MET A 383 -4.83 25.84 -5.70
CA MET A 383 -3.41 25.98 -5.32
C MET A 383 -2.44 25.76 -6.49
N LEU A 384 -2.75 24.81 -7.37
CA LEU A 384 -1.91 24.44 -8.51
C LEU A 384 -2.17 25.29 -9.77
N ARG A 385 -2.86 26.42 -9.66
CA ARG A 385 -3.30 27.31 -10.74
C ARG A 385 -2.65 26.96 -12.08
N PHE A 386 -3.48 26.68 -13.10
CA PHE A 386 -3.05 26.46 -14.48
C PHE A 386 -2.22 27.68 -14.93
N HIS A 387 -0.90 27.64 -14.75
CA HIS A 387 -0.05 28.45 -15.58
C HIS A 387 -0.13 27.78 -16.96
N ALA A 388 -0.83 28.45 -17.87
CA ALA A 388 -0.68 28.18 -19.29
C ALA A 388 0.84 28.15 -19.54
N VAL A 389 1.34 27.00 -19.98
CA VAL A 389 2.72 26.87 -20.41
C VAL A 389 2.85 27.84 -21.58
N GLN A 390 3.48 29.00 -21.35
CA GLN A 390 4.06 29.74 -22.44
C GLN A 390 5.02 28.78 -23.12
N LYS A 391 4.61 28.32 -24.31
CA LYS A 391 5.50 27.65 -25.23
C LYS A 391 6.68 28.59 -25.44
N VAL A 392 7.80 28.29 -24.78
CA VAL A 392 9.08 28.85 -25.17
C VAL A 392 9.35 28.24 -26.54
N LYS A 393 9.32 29.11 -27.55
CA LYS A 393 9.69 28.81 -28.93
C LYS A 393 11.15 28.39 -29.01
#